data_0bcc827eb933feb23ebbfa5333c52050
#
_entry.id   0bcc827eb933feb23ebbfa5333c52050
#
_cell.length_a   1.000
_cell.length_b   1.000
_cell.length_c   1.000
_cell.angle_alpha   90.00
_cell.angle_beta   90.00
_cell.angle_gamma   90.00
#
_symmetry.space_group_name_H-M   'P 1'
#
loop_
_entity.id
_entity.type
_entity.pdbx_description
1 polymer ?
#
loop_
_entity_poly.entity_id
_entity_poly.type
_entity_poly.pdbx_seq_one_letter_code
_entity_poly.pdbx_strand_id
1 'polypeptide(L)'
;MPDTDVAIVGAGPYGLAAAAHLRGAGVDVRVLGEPMSFWRTMPVGMLLRSNWTATSIADYRGPVSLDAFCAATGVQVDRPVPLARFVEYGTWVQQRIAPDVERRPVERLEAGPKGFRLMLAGGERLDARRVVVAAGIKSFPNRPAYADGLAPDLATHTGDHHDLSRFSGSRVLVVGGGQSALESAALLRESGAEAEVVVRADHLNWLHGGKYQRRLGRLSPLLYAPTDVGPMGLSRLVAVPDLFRRFPRAAADPLAYRSIRPAGAAWLGPRLQGVPITMAQSIVSATALGGGVRVTFGDGDERTADHLLLGTGYRVDIARYPFLAPSLLARLRRVNGYPVLGRGLESSVPGLYFLGAPAAFSFGPIMRFVSGGWYAGRALTRAVAGRPEPGRRDAAAPAVVTISDAS
;
A
#
# COMPACT_ATOMS: atom_id res chain seq x y z
N MET A 1 -13.40 13.41 -29.05
CA MET A 1 -13.59 12.15 -28.31
C MET A 1 -12.64 12.20 -27.11
N PRO A 2 -12.82 11.40 -26.04
CA PRO A 2 -11.76 11.24 -25.05
C PRO A 2 -10.50 10.63 -25.69
N ASP A 3 -9.32 10.95 -25.15
CA ASP A 3 -8.05 10.44 -25.67
C ASP A 3 -7.81 8.98 -25.28
N THR A 4 -8.51 8.49 -24.23
CA THR A 4 -8.46 7.10 -23.76
C THR A 4 -9.77 6.69 -23.08
N ASP A 5 -10.08 5.39 -23.08
CA ASP A 5 -11.22 4.88 -22.32
C ASP A 5 -11.00 4.94 -20.80
N VAL A 6 -9.80 4.57 -20.36
CA VAL A 6 -9.44 4.55 -18.92
C VAL A 6 -8.07 5.14 -18.69
N ALA A 7 -7.99 6.17 -17.86
CA ALA A 7 -6.75 6.67 -17.31
C ALA A 7 -6.54 6.13 -15.87
N ILE A 8 -5.40 5.48 -15.62
CA ILE A 8 -5.02 4.98 -14.28
C ILE A 8 -3.99 5.93 -13.67
N VAL A 9 -4.35 6.58 -12.57
CA VAL A 9 -3.46 7.46 -11.81
C VAL A 9 -2.74 6.65 -10.73
N GLY A 10 -1.49 6.35 -10.98
CA GLY A 10 -0.60 5.56 -10.12
C GLY A 10 -0.15 4.25 -10.76
N ALA A 11 1.17 4.09 -10.91
CA ALA A 11 1.84 2.92 -11.48
C ALA A 11 2.45 1.99 -10.40
N GLY A 12 1.83 1.93 -9.22
CA GLY A 12 2.15 0.96 -8.18
C GLY A 12 1.41 -0.37 -8.37
N PRO A 13 1.49 -1.30 -7.39
CA PRO A 13 0.90 -2.65 -7.50
C PRO A 13 -0.57 -2.66 -7.91
N TYR A 14 -1.39 -1.76 -7.38
CA TYR A 14 -2.82 -1.69 -7.75
C TYR A 14 -3.06 -1.16 -9.15
N GLY A 15 -2.31 -0.13 -9.57
CA GLY A 15 -2.41 0.41 -10.92
C GLY A 15 -1.95 -0.60 -11.97
N LEU A 16 -0.84 -1.29 -11.71
CA LEU A 16 -0.33 -2.36 -12.58
C LEU A 16 -1.28 -3.56 -12.65
N ALA A 17 -1.88 -3.97 -11.52
CA ALA A 17 -2.90 -5.01 -11.50
C ALA A 17 -4.13 -4.61 -12.30
N ALA A 18 -4.62 -3.37 -12.15
CA ALA A 18 -5.74 -2.85 -12.93
C ALA A 18 -5.42 -2.82 -14.43
N ALA A 19 -4.24 -2.32 -14.82
CA ALA A 19 -3.80 -2.29 -16.21
C ALA A 19 -3.73 -3.68 -16.82
N ALA A 20 -3.17 -4.67 -16.09
CA ALA A 20 -3.09 -6.06 -16.55
C ALA A 20 -4.47 -6.63 -16.90
N HIS A 21 -5.44 -6.46 -16.00
CA HIS A 21 -6.79 -7.00 -16.21
C HIS A 21 -7.60 -6.24 -17.27
N LEU A 22 -7.52 -4.90 -17.31
CA LEU A 22 -8.23 -4.09 -18.29
C LEU A 22 -7.70 -4.30 -19.71
N ARG A 23 -6.36 -4.25 -19.90
CA ARG A 23 -5.72 -4.51 -21.20
C ARG A 23 -5.98 -5.94 -21.68
N GLY A 24 -5.93 -6.91 -20.75
CA GLY A 24 -6.31 -8.30 -21.05
C GLY A 24 -7.77 -8.48 -21.50
N ALA A 25 -8.64 -7.52 -21.20
CA ALA A 25 -10.03 -7.46 -21.68
C ALA A 25 -10.22 -6.55 -22.91
N GLY A 26 -9.15 -6.07 -23.53
CA GLY A 26 -9.19 -5.23 -24.73
C GLY A 26 -9.61 -3.77 -24.49
N VAL A 27 -9.54 -3.29 -23.23
CA VAL A 27 -9.84 -1.89 -22.90
C VAL A 27 -8.62 -1.02 -23.21
N ASP A 28 -8.83 0.14 -23.83
CA ASP A 28 -7.79 1.15 -24.01
C ASP A 28 -7.46 1.82 -22.68
N VAL A 29 -6.17 1.70 -22.26
CA VAL A 29 -5.71 2.13 -20.94
C VAL A 29 -4.41 2.94 -21.03
N ARG A 30 -4.42 4.13 -20.46
CA ARG A 30 -3.20 4.91 -20.17
C ARG A 30 -2.88 4.84 -18.69
N VAL A 31 -1.63 4.48 -18.36
CA VAL A 31 -1.13 4.41 -16.98
C VAL A 31 -0.24 5.60 -16.72
N LEU A 32 -0.51 6.35 -15.64
CA LEU A 32 0.13 7.61 -15.30
C LEU A 32 0.83 7.53 -13.94
N GLY A 33 2.06 8.02 -13.87
CA GLY A 33 2.85 8.12 -12.63
C GLY A 33 4.09 7.23 -12.62
N GLU A 34 5.03 7.55 -11.74
CA GLU A 34 6.31 6.84 -11.64
C GLU A 34 6.11 5.42 -11.09
N PRO A 35 6.58 4.38 -11.81
CA PRO A 35 6.44 2.98 -11.40
C PRO A 35 7.04 2.71 -10.03
N MET A 36 6.26 2.05 -9.16
CA MET A 36 6.65 1.61 -7.81
C MET A 36 7.18 2.75 -6.92
N SER A 37 6.84 4.02 -7.20
CA SER A 37 7.41 5.20 -6.54
C SER A 37 7.37 5.15 -5.02
N PHE A 38 6.24 4.79 -4.41
CA PHE A 38 6.10 4.67 -2.95
C PHE A 38 7.07 3.62 -2.37
N TRP A 39 7.21 2.48 -3.03
CA TRP A 39 8.08 1.39 -2.58
C TRP A 39 9.57 1.74 -2.71
N ARG A 40 9.91 2.53 -3.75
CA ARG A 40 11.29 3.03 -3.95
C ARG A 40 11.70 4.06 -2.90
N THR A 41 10.75 4.73 -2.25
CA THR A 41 11.04 5.74 -1.21
C THR A 41 10.99 5.19 0.20
N MET A 42 10.62 3.93 0.40
CA MET A 42 10.68 3.27 1.71
C MET A 42 12.14 3.01 2.14
N PRO A 43 12.41 2.87 3.44
CA PRO A 43 13.76 2.67 3.94
C PRO A 43 14.47 1.45 3.35
N VAL A 44 15.71 1.65 2.92
CA VAL A 44 16.59 0.57 2.45
C VAL A 44 16.78 -0.47 3.57
N GLY A 45 16.83 -1.74 3.20
CA GLY A 45 16.97 -2.85 4.16
C GLY A 45 15.65 -3.37 4.74
N MET A 46 14.51 -2.75 4.39
CA MET A 46 13.20 -3.30 4.76
C MET A 46 12.90 -4.61 4.03
N LEU A 47 12.12 -5.46 4.71
CA LEU A 47 11.65 -6.74 4.20
C LEU A 47 10.12 -6.76 4.16
N LEU A 48 9.53 -7.43 3.18
CA LEU A 48 8.09 -7.55 3.09
C LEU A 48 7.56 -8.51 4.17
N ARG A 49 6.50 -8.08 4.84
CA ARG A 49 5.80 -8.89 5.83
C ARG A 49 4.91 -9.97 5.20
N SER A 50 4.39 -9.73 3.99
CA SER A 50 3.52 -10.65 3.26
C SER A 50 4.25 -11.95 2.95
N ASN A 51 3.49 -13.06 2.91
CA ASN A 51 4.04 -14.31 2.42
C ASN A 51 4.34 -14.24 0.90
N TRP A 52 5.03 -15.27 0.40
CA TRP A 52 5.44 -15.36 -0.99
C TRP A 52 4.29 -15.15 -1.98
N THR A 53 3.22 -15.92 -1.82
CA THR A 53 2.06 -15.89 -2.72
C THR A 53 1.39 -14.51 -2.73
N ALA A 54 1.16 -13.93 -1.55
CA ALA A 54 0.49 -12.63 -1.38
C ALA A 54 1.33 -11.43 -1.86
N THR A 55 2.60 -11.64 -2.20
CA THR A 55 3.49 -10.62 -2.75
C THR A 55 3.28 -10.40 -4.26
N SER A 56 2.64 -11.34 -4.97
CA SER A 56 2.35 -11.22 -6.40
C SER A 56 1.36 -10.08 -6.70
N ILE A 57 1.64 -9.28 -7.75
CA ILE A 57 0.92 -8.01 -8.02
C ILE A 57 -0.46 -8.25 -8.66
N ALA A 58 -0.55 -8.84 -9.85
CA ALA A 58 -1.82 -8.93 -10.59
C ALA A 58 -2.58 -10.23 -10.29
N ASP A 59 -1.86 -11.33 -10.21
CA ASP A 59 -2.36 -12.66 -9.82
C ASP A 59 -1.17 -13.50 -9.36
N TYR A 60 -1.39 -14.43 -8.43
CA TYR A 60 -0.30 -15.27 -7.90
C TYR A 60 -0.01 -16.51 -8.76
N ARG A 61 -0.85 -16.81 -9.74
CA ARG A 61 -0.68 -17.91 -10.71
C ARG A 61 -0.57 -17.43 -12.14
N GLY A 62 -0.61 -16.11 -12.35
CA GLY A 62 -0.57 -15.51 -13.68
C GLY A 62 0.85 -15.34 -14.23
N PRO A 63 0.95 -14.92 -15.50
CA PRO A 63 2.23 -14.75 -16.21
C PRO A 63 3.11 -13.64 -15.64
N VAL A 64 2.59 -12.81 -14.74
CA VAL A 64 3.32 -11.76 -14.04
C VAL A 64 3.36 -11.98 -12.53
N SER A 65 3.20 -13.22 -12.07
CA SER A 65 3.39 -13.58 -10.66
C SER A 65 4.85 -13.46 -10.23
N LEU A 66 5.11 -13.50 -8.92
CA LEU A 66 6.47 -13.50 -8.40
C LEU A 66 7.24 -14.76 -8.84
N ASP A 67 6.56 -15.92 -8.92
CA ASP A 67 7.15 -17.16 -9.44
C ASP A 67 7.54 -17.02 -10.92
N ALA A 68 6.68 -16.37 -11.73
CA ALA A 68 6.98 -16.10 -13.14
C ALA A 68 8.18 -15.15 -13.31
N PHE A 69 8.30 -14.16 -12.44
CA PHE A 69 9.49 -13.28 -12.41
C PHE A 69 10.77 -14.06 -12.15
N CYS A 70 10.79 -14.88 -11.09
CA CYS A 70 11.96 -15.70 -10.76
C CYS A 70 12.33 -16.65 -11.90
N ALA A 71 11.33 -17.31 -12.50
CA ALA A 71 11.54 -18.23 -13.62
C ALA A 71 12.09 -17.51 -14.87
N ALA A 72 11.59 -16.31 -15.17
CA ALA A 72 11.98 -15.56 -16.36
C ALA A 72 13.36 -14.87 -16.25
N THR A 73 13.79 -14.53 -15.02
CA THR A 73 15.02 -13.75 -14.79
C THR A 73 16.14 -14.58 -14.18
N GLY A 74 15.86 -15.78 -13.67
CA GLY A 74 16.83 -16.58 -12.92
C GLY A 74 17.16 -16.02 -11.52
N VAL A 75 16.53 -14.92 -11.10
CA VAL A 75 16.82 -14.26 -9.83
C VAL A 75 16.32 -15.11 -8.68
N GLN A 76 17.22 -15.37 -7.72
CA GLN A 76 16.85 -15.97 -6.43
C GLN A 76 16.37 -14.88 -5.49
N VAL A 77 15.22 -15.09 -4.85
CA VAL A 77 14.62 -14.14 -3.92
C VAL A 77 14.49 -14.77 -2.55
N ASP A 78 15.10 -14.11 -1.55
CA ASP A 78 15.07 -14.54 -0.15
C ASP A 78 13.66 -14.44 0.47
N ARG A 79 13.48 -15.12 1.60
CA ARG A 79 12.24 -15.06 2.40
C ARG A 79 12.58 -14.70 3.85
N PRO A 80 12.06 -13.58 4.35
CA PRO A 80 11.12 -12.61 3.76
C PRO A 80 11.67 -11.90 2.52
N VAL A 81 10.76 -11.53 1.58
CA VAL A 81 11.14 -10.86 0.33
C VAL A 81 11.75 -9.49 0.62
N PRO A 82 12.99 -9.22 0.20
CA PRO A 82 13.59 -7.88 0.35
C PRO A 82 12.82 -6.83 -0.45
N LEU A 83 12.68 -5.63 0.11
CA LEU A 83 12.02 -4.50 -0.54
C LEU A 83 12.61 -4.20 -1.93
N ALA A 84 13.93 -4.22 -2.05
CA ALA A 84 14.62 -4.00 -3.33
C ALA A 84 14.19 -5.02 -4.39
N ARG A 85 14.06 -6.31 -4.03
CA ARG A 85 13.58 -7.36 -4.93
C ARG A 85 12.11 -7.19 -5.30
N PHE A 86 11.30 -6.69 -4.40
CA PHE A 86 9.91 -6.35 -4.71
C PHE A 86 9.79 -5.18 -5.69
N VAL A 87 10.64 -4.17 -5.55
CA VAL A 87 10.72 -3.03 -6.49
C VAL A 87 11.19 -3.50 -7.87
N GLU A 88 12.19 -4.37 -7.94
CA GLU A 88 12.69 -4.98 -9.18
C GLU A 88 11.57 -5.79 -9.86
N TYR A 89 10.91 -6.67 -9.11
CA TYR A 89 9.75 -7.42 -9.57
C TYR A 89 8.64 -6.51 -10.09
N GLY A 90 8.29 -5.45 -9.36
CA GLY A 90 7.27 -4.51 -9.79
C GLY A 90 7.65 -3.74 -11.07
N THR A 91 8.92 -3.43 -11.26
CA THR A 91 9.45 -2.84 -12.50
C THR A 91 9.37 -3.81 -13.67
N TRP A 92 9.71 -5.09 -13.43
CA TRP A 92 9.57 -6.15 -14.42
C TRP A 92 8.09 -6.36 -14.84
N VAL A 93 7.16 -6.28 -13.89
CA VAL A 93 5.70 -6.32 -14.18
C VAL A 93 5.32 -5.11 -15.03
N GLN A 94 5.78 -3.90 -14.67
CA GLN A 94 5.46 -2.68 -15.41
C GLN A 94 5.92 -2.77 -16.87
N GLN A 95 7.14 -3.23 -17.11
CA GLN A 95 7.67 -3.37 -18.46
C GLN A 95 6.84 -4.30 -19.35
N ARG A 96 6.18 -5.31 -18.76
CA ARG A 96 5.32 -6.26 -19.48
C ARG A 96 3.90 -5.80 -19.68
N ILE A 97 3.35 -5.11 -18.68
CA ILE A 97 1.92 -4.75 -18.65
C ILE A 97 1.69 -3.33 -19.17
N ALA A 98 2.59 -2.41 -18.86
CA ALA A 98 2.49 -1.00 -19.22
C ALA A 98 3.87 -0.44 -19.62
N PRO A 99 4.48 -0.93 -20.71
CA PRO A 99 5.79 -0.41 -21.17
C PRO A 99 5.71 1.09 -21.52
N ASP A 100 4.55 1.53 -21.92
CA ASP A 100 4.15 2.89 -22.32
C ASP A 100 3.68 3.76 -21.15
N VAL A 101 4.05 3.43 -19.90
CA VAL A 101 3.66 4.24 -18.73
C VAL A 101 4.11 5.69 -18.89
N GLU A 102 3.17 6.62 -18.71
CA GLU A 102 3.45 8.04 -18.66
C GLU A 102 3.93 8.42 -17.26
N ARG A 103 5.22 8.74 -17.14
CA ARG A 103 5.85 8.97 -15.81
C ARG A 103 5.55 10.34 -15.21
N ARG A 104 5.06 11.28 -16.01
CA ARG A 104 4.72 12.61 -15.50
C ARG A 104 3.60 12.51 -14.47
N PRO A 105 3.71 13.22 -13.35
CA PRO A 105 2.66 13.23 -12.35
C PRO A 105 1.40 13.92 -12.88
N VAL A 106 0.25 13.46 -12.42
CA VAL A 106 -1.03 14.17 -12.57
C VAL A 106 -1.08 15.28 -11.53
N GLU A 107 -1.16 16.52 -11.96
CA GLU A 107 -1.25 17.69 -11.09
C GLU A 107 -2.70 18.05 -10.76
N ARG A 108 -3.63 17.77 -11.68
CA ARG A 108 -5.05 18.05 -11.47
C ARG A 108 -5.93 17.02 -12.17
N LEU A 109 -6.95 16.57 -11.45
CA LEU A 109 -8.04 15.73 -11.95
C LEU A 109 -9.36 16.43 -11.67
N GLU A 110 -10.14 16.69 -12.71
CA GLU A 110 -11.44 17.34 -12.61
C GLU A 110 -12.47 16.67 -13.55
N ALA A 111 -13.75 16.97 -13.33
CA ALA A 111 -14.79 16.54 -14.24
C ALA A 111 -14.65 17.29 -15.59
N GLY A 112 -14.68 16.53 -16.68
CA GLY A 112 -14.65 17.05 -18.05
C GLY A 112 -16.02 16.92 -18.74
N PRO A 113 -16.17 17.47 -19.96
CA PRO A 113 -17.44 17.46 -20.70
C PRO A 113 -17.92 16.04 -21.08
N LYS A 114 -16.98 15.10 -21.24
CA LYS A 114 -17.25 13.71 -21.68
C LYS A 114 -16.57 12.67 -20.79
N GLY A 115 -16.46 12.95 -19.50
CA GLY A 115 -15.79 12.13 -18.51
C GLY A 115 -14.91 12.97 -17.59
N PHE A 116 -13.59 12.85 -17.70
CA PHE A 116 -12.61 13.49 -16.82
C PHE A 116 -11.51 14.17 -17.63
N ARG A 117 -10.97 15.22 -17.06
CA ARG A 117 -9.78 15.91 -17.53
C ARG A 117 -8.65 15.76 -16.53
N LEU A 118 -7.49 15.33 -17.01
CA LEU A 118 -6.26 15.26 -16.26
C LEU A 118 -5.27 16.29 -16.82
N MET A 119 -4.68 17.07 -15.93
CA MET A 119 -3.54 17.95 -16.26
C MET A 119 -2.28 17.26 -15.76
N LEU A 120 -1.34 17.03 -16.66
CA LEU A 120 -0.03 16.43 -16.35
C LEU A 120 0.99 17.54 -16.07
N ALA A 121 2.03 17.21 -15.33
CA ALA A 121 3.18 18.09 -15.16
C ALA A 121 3.73 18.50 -16.54
N GLY A 122 3.98 19.81 -16.70
CA GLY A 122 4.34 20.38 -18.01
C GLY A 122 3.15 20.89 -18.82
N GLY A 123 1.92 20.85 -18.25
CA GLY A 123 0.74 21.51 -18.82
C GLY A 123 -0.01 20.68 -19.88
N GLU A 124 0.43 19.47 -20.21
CA GLU A 124 -0.31 18.61 -21.13
C GLU A 124 -1.63 18.17 -20.51
N ARG A 125 -2.65 18.15 -21.34
CA ARG A 125 -4.01 17.74 -20.99
C ARG A 125 -4.32 16.37 -21.59
N LEU A 126 -4.94 15.50 -20.78
CA LEU A 126 -5.48 14.22 -21.16
C LEU A 126 -6.99 14.17 -20.81
N ASP A 127 -7.83 13.91 -21.77
CA ASP A 127 -9.25 13.66 -21.53
C ASP A 127 -9.53 12.15 -21.52
N ALA A 128 -10.12 11.63 -20.44
CA ALA A 128 -10.43 10.21 -20.27
C ALA A 128 -11.92 9.99 -19.99
N ARG A 129 -12.50 8.92 -20.53
CA ARG A 129 -13.88 8.55 -20.25
C ARG A 129 -14.07 8.14 -18.80
N ARG A 130 -13.09 7.42 -18.25
CA ARG A 130 -13.07 6.91 -16.88
C ARG A 130 -11.71 7.14 -16.26
N VAL A 131 -11.68 7.29 -14.93
CA VAL A 131 -10.42 7.42 -14.18
C VAL A 131 -10.38 6.42 -13.03
N VAL A 132 -9.25 5.77 -12.88
CA VAL A 132 -8.92 4.86 -11.79
C VAL A 132 -7.84 5.48 -10.92
N VAL A 133 -8.18 5.85 -9.69
CA VAL A 133 -7.23 6.38 -8.72
C VAL A 133 -6.59 5.22 -7.94
N ALA A 134 -5.34 4.93 -8.27
CA ALA A 134 -4.48 3.92 -7.63
C ALA A 134 -3.21 4.56 -7.02
N ALA A 135 -3.34 5.80 -6.54
CA ALA A 135 -2.22 6.69 -6.14
C ALA A 135 -1.56 6.31 -4.78
N GLY A 136 -1.94 5.19 -4.18
CA GLY A 136 -1.30 4.65 -2.96
C GLY A 136 -1.64 5.43 -1.69
N ILE A 137 -0.72 5.42 -0.72
CA ILE A 137 -0.94 5.96 0.63
C ILE A 137 0.03 7.08 1.01
N LYS A 138 0.94 7.46 0.14
CA LYS A 138 1.99 8.46 0.43
C LYS A 138 1.42 9.80 0.95
N SER A 139 0.22 10.19 0.50
CA SER A 139 -0.46 11.42 0.93
C SER A 139 -1.11 11.32 2.32
N PHE A 140 -1.08 10.18 2.99
CA PHE A 140 -1.86 9.91 4.20
C PHE A 140 -1.04 9.59 5.46
N PRO A 141 0.21 10.09 5.65
CA PRO A 141 0.93 9.83 6.90
C PRO A 141 0.09 10.32 8.08
N ASN A 142 0.00 9.49 9.11
CA ASN A 142 -0.68 9.87 10.34
C ASN A 142 0.32 10.60 11.25
N ARG A 143 0.22 11.94 11.31
CA ARG A 143 0.97 12.76 12.26
C ARG A 143 0.06 13.05 13.45
N PRO A 144 0.39 12.60 14.66
CA PRO A 144 -0.38 12.92 15.86
C PRO A 144 -0.22 14.41 16.23
N ALA A 145 -1.27 14.99 16.83
CA ALA A 145 -1.32 16.41 17.16
C ALA A 145 -0.16 16.90 18.04
N TYR A 146 0.39 16.05 18.91
CA TYR A 146 1.55 16.42 19.73
C TYR A 146 2.82 16.70 18.90
N ALA A 147 2.86 16.27 17.65
CA ALA A 147 3.99 16.49 16.74
C ALA A 147 3.76 17.60 15.71
N ASP A 148 2.57 18.25 15.70
CA ASP A 148 2.20 19.23 14.66
C ASP A 148 3.06 20.50 14.70
N GLY A 149 3.55 20.90 15.88
CA GLY A 149 4.40 22.08 16.07
C GLY A 149 5.90 21.85 15.87
N LEU A 150 6.32 20.60 15.61
CA LEU A 150 7.75 20.28 15.47
C LEU A 150 8.20 20.43 14.02
N ALA A 151 9.36 21.07 13.85
CA ALA A 151 10.03 21.21 12.56
C ALA A 151 10.46 19.84 11.98
N PRO A 152 10.64 19.73 10.64
CA PRO A 152 11.00 18.45 9.99
C PRO A 152 12.37 17.88 10.39
N ASP A 153 13.26 18.68 10.93
CA ASP A 153 14.55 18.23 11.50
C ASP A 153 14.38 17.57 12.87
N LEU A 154 13.29 17.84 13.59
CA LEU A 154 13.00 17.27 14.89
C LEU A 154 11.98 16.11 14.85
N ALA A 155 11.04 16.12 13.90
CA ALA A 155 10.03 15.07 13.83
C ALA A 155 9.61 14.77 12.39
N THR A 156 9.73 13.49 11.98
CA THR A 156 9.34 13.01 10.66
C THR A 156 8.53 11.73 10.75
N HIS A 157 7.81 11.40 9.67
CA HIS A 157 7.16 10.09 9.54
C HIS A 157 8.13 9.07 8.91
N THR A 158 8.01 7.78 9.28
CA THR A 158 8.85 6.71 8.70
C THR A 158 8.80 6.65 7.17
N GLY A 159 7.72 7.11 6.56
CA GLY A 159 7.56 7.18 5.10
C GLY A 159 8.29 8.35 4.42
N ASP A 160 8.93 9.23 5.18
CA ASP A 160 9.66 10.39 4.66
C ASP A 160 11.14 10.04 4.37
N HIS A 161 11.60 8.86 4.78
CA HIS A 161 13.00 8.44 4.68
C HIS A 161 13.18 7.23 3.78
N HIS A 162 14.14 7.36 2.85
CA HIS A 162 14.66 6.24 2.06
C HIS A 162 15.91 5.64 2.72
N ASP A 163 16.69 6.46 3.40
CA ASP A 163 17.90 6.05 4.11
C ASP A 163 17.84 6.52 5.58
N LEU A 164 17.92 5.58 6.51
CA LEU A 164 17.92 5.84 7.93
C LEU A 164 19.35 5.98 8.49
N SER A 165 20.40 5.74 7.71
CA SER A 165 21.79 5.91 8.12
C SER A 165 22.14 7.38 8.43
N ARG A 166 21.35 8.33 7.91
CA ARG A 166 21.46 9.76 8.25
C ARG A 166 21.33 10.06 9.75
N PHE A 167 20.75 9.14 10.51
CA PHE A 167 20.58 9.25 11.96
C PHE A 167 21.72 8.57 12.75
N SER A 168 22.77 8.09 12.08
CA SER A 168 23.92 7.49 12.76
C SER A 168 24.48 8.43 13.83
N GLY A 169 24.71 7.91 15.03
CA GLY A 169 25.17 8.68 16.20
C GLY A 169 24.08 9.52 16.89
N SER A 170 22.83 9.55 16.36
CA SER A 170 21.73 10.29 16.96
C SER A 170 20.88 9.40 17.85
N ARG A 171 20.25 10.00 18.87
CA ARG A 171 19.21 9.37 19.69
C ARG A 171 17.86 9.57 19.03
N VAL A 172 17.23 8.48 18.57
CA VAL A 172 15.96 8.52 17.85
C VAL A 172 14.87 7.82 18.66
N LEU A 173 13.83 8.56 19.00
CA LEU A 173 12.62 8.00 19.62
C LEU A 173 11.64 7.60 18.54
N VAL A 174 11.41 6.30 18.38
CA VAL A 174 10.50 5.74 17.37
C VAL A 174 9.13 5.50 17.98
N VAL A 175 8.07 6.11 17.44
CA VAL A 175 6.72 6.02 17.98
C VAL A 175 5.88 5.04 17.18
N GLY A 176 5.43 3.96 17.83
CA GLY A 176 4.50 3.00 17.25
C GLY A 176 4.89 1.54 17.49
N GLY A 177 3.91 0.64 17.48
CA GLY A 177 4.09 -0.81 17.67
C GLY A 177 3.78 -1.63 16.41
N GLY A 178 3.75 -1.01 15.24
CA GLY A 178 3.52 -1.70 13.95
C GLY A 178 4.81 -2.06 13.22
N GLN A 179 4.68 -2.80 12.11
CA GLN A 179 5.83 -3.25 11.29
C GLN A 179 6.79 -2.11 10.96
N SER A 180 6.27 -0.96 10.47
CA SER A 180 7.12 0.14 10.04
C SER A 180 7.94 0.75 11.19
N ALA A 181 7.34 0.91 12.39
CA ALA A 181 8.04 1.43 13.56
C ALA A 181 9.14 0.48 14.01
N LEU A 182 8.79 -0.80 14.21
CA LEU A 182 9.73 -1.81 14.71
C LEU A 182 10.88 -2.07 13.73
N GLU A 183 10.58 -2.12 12.43
CA GLU A 183 11.61 -2.33 11.42
C GLU A 183 12.50 -1.09 11.23
N SER A 184 11.93 0.13 11.32
CA SER A 184 12.74 1.35 11.33
C SER A 184 13.68 1.41 12.53
N ALA A 185 13.23 0.99 13.72
CA ALA A 185 14.07 0.95 14.91
C ALA A 185 15.24 -0.06 14.75
N ALA A 186 14.97 -1.22 14.15
CA ALA A 186 16.02 -2.18 13.83
C ALA A 186 17.06 -1.60 12.84
N LEU A 187 16.59 -0.97 11.75
CA LEU A 187 17.45 -0.34 10.75
C LEU A 187 18.26 0.84 11.32
N LEU A 188 17.67 1.66 12.19
CA LEU A 188 18.37 2.73 12.90
C LEU A 188 19.52 2.17 13.72
N ARG A 189 19.27 1.15 14.54
CA ARG A 189 20.31 0.49 15.32
C ARG A 189 21.40 -0.11 14.44
N GLU A 190 21.03 -0.79 13.37
CA GLU A 190 21.97 -1.39 12.41
C GLU A 190 22.85 -0.32 11.72
N SER A 191 22.35 0.90 11.58
CA SER A 191 23.10 2.05 11.05
C SER A 191 23.84 2.88 12.12
N GLY A 192 23.85 2.46 13.38
CA GLY A 192 24.60 3.12 14.43
C GLY A 192 23.87 4.25 15.16
N ALA A 193 22.55 4.34 15.04
CA ALA A 193 21.73 5.24 15.86
C ALA A 193 21.34 4.59 17.20
N GLU A 194 21.14 5.40 18.23
CA GLU A 194 20.54 4.99 19.50
C GLU A 194 19.02 5.06 19.38
N ALA A 195 18.40 3.93 19.02
CA ALA A 195 16.95 3.87 18.83
C ALA A 195 16.24 3.35 20.09
N GLU A 196 15.17 4.04 20.51
CA GLU A 196 14.20 3.58 21.50
C GLU A 196 12.81 3.56 20.85
N VAL A 197 11.98 2.52 21.13
CA VAL A 197 10.61 2.40 20.63
C VAL A 197 9.62 2.70 21.73
N VAL A 198 8.67 3.59 21.48
CA VAL A 198 7.55 3.89 22.38
C VAL A 198 6.24 3.37 21.81
N VAL A 199 5.52 2.57 22.59
CA VAL A 199 4.29 1.90 22.19
C VAL A 199 3.17 2.23 23.17
N ARG A 200 2.05 2.74 22.64
CA ARG A 200 0.86 3.05 23.45
C ARG A 200 0.18 1.81 24.04
N ALA A 201 0.23 0.69 23.33
CA ALA A 201 -0.34 -0.57 23.81
C ALA A 201 0.55 -1.19 24.91
N ASP A 202 -0.05 -1.99 25.76
CA ASP A 202 0.61 -2.74 26.84
C ASP A 202 1.36 -4.01 26.32
N HIS A 203 1.20 -4.33 25.04
CA HIS A 203 1.86 -5.45 24.41
C HIS A 203 2.12 -5.19 22.91
N LEU A 204 3.08 -5.93 22.36
CA LEU A 204 3.32 -6.02 20.91
C LEU A 204 2.61 -7.25 20.33
N ASN A 205 1.91 -7.03 19.23
CA ASN A 205 1.38 -8.15 18.45
C ASN A 205 2.46 -8.66 17.48
N TRP A 206 2.68 -9.98 17.47
CA TRP A 206 3.64 -10.63 16.58
C TRP A 206 2.94 -11.54 15.56
N LEU A 207 3.33 -11.40 14.32
CA LEU A 207 2.87 -12.26 13.23
C LEU A 207 3.93 -13.31 12.92
N HIS A 208 3.61 -14.56 13.16
CA HIS A 208 4.53 -15.70 13.03
C HIS A 208 4.56 -16.31 11.61
N GLY A 209 4.18 -15.57 10.60
CA GLY A 209 4.27 -15.87 9.16
C GLY A 209 4.24 -17.35 8.80
N GLY A 210 3.10 -17.90 8.42
CA GLY A 210 2.99 -19.27 7.93
C GLY A 210 3.28 -20.40 8.94
N LYS A 211 3.70 -20.13 10.19
CA LYS A 211 3.99 -21.17 11.19
C LYS A 211 2.77 -22.05 11.47
N TYR A 212 1.62 -21.43 11.66
CA TYR A 212 0.36 -22.15 11.87
C TYR A 212 -0.13 -22.82 10.58
N GLN A 213 0.07 -22.16 9.43
CA GLN A 213 -0.25 -22.73 8.12
C GLN A 213 0.56 -24.01 7.87
N ARG A 214 1.86 -24.02 8.19
CA ARG A 214 2.72 -25.22 8.07
C ARG A 214 2.29 -26.34 9.01
N ARG A 215 1.86 -26.03 10.24
CA ARG A 215 1.36 -27.03 11.20
C ARG A 215 0.07 -27.71 10.74
N LEU A 216 -0.80 -26.99 10.03
CA LEU A 216 -2.06 -27.51 9.50
C LEU A 216 -1.87 -28.33 8.22
N GLY A 217 -0.70 -28.28 7.58
CA GLY A 217 -0.38 -29.02 6.37
C GLY A 217 -1.48 -28.90 5.30
N ARG A 218 -2.03 -30.04 4.85
CA ARG A 218 -3.08 -30.11 3.82
C ARG A 218 -4.41 -29.41 4.21
N LEU A 219 -4.68 -29.19 5.49
CA LEU A 219 -5.87 -28.48 5.96
C LEU A 219 -5.71 -26.94 5.94
N SER A 220 -4.48 -26.44 5.81
CA SER A 220 -4.20 -25.02 5.78
C SER A 220 -5.05 -24.25 4.75
N PRO A 221 -5.23 -24.71 3.50
CA PRO A 221 -6.06 -24.01 2.51
C PRO A 221 -7.53 -23.88 2.90
N LEU A 222 -8.06 -24.67 3.82
CA LEU A 222 -9.45 -24.52 4.30
C LEU A 222 -9.59 -23.30 5.23
N LEU A 223 -8.56 -22.96 5.98
CA LEU A 223 -8.59 -21.96 7.05
C LEU A 223 -7.89 -20.66 6.66
N TYR A 224 -6.94 -20.70 5.74
CA TYR A 224 -6.20 -19.53 5.26
C TYR A 224 -6.38 -19.33 3.76
N ALA A 225 -6.66 -18.10 3.37
CA ALA A 225 -6.66 -17.71 1.96
C ALA A 225 -5.24 -17.46 1.45
N PRO A 226 -4.97 -17.62 0.15
CA PRO A 226 -3.68 -17.27 -0.47
C PRO A 226 -3.28 -15.81 -0.27
N THR A 227 -4.24 -14.93 0.00
CA THR A 227 -4.04 -13.49 0.25
C THR A 227 -3.33 -13.18 1.56
N ASP A 228 -3.27 -14.14 2.51
CA ASP A 228 -2.58 -14.04 3.80
C ASP A 228 -3.01 -12.85 4.68
N VAL A 229 -4.26 -12.42 4.56
CA VAL A 229 -4.80 -11.30 5.34
C VAL A 229 -5.81 -11.81 6.35
N GLY A 230 -5.60 -11.45 7.62
CA GLY A 230 -6.46 -11.84 8.75
C GLY A 230 -6.07 -13.17 9.40
N PRO A 231 -6.53 -13.41 10.64
CA PRO A 231 -6.26 -14.62 11.39
C PRO A 231 -6.98 -15.84 10.81
N MET A 232 -6.65 -17.01 11.34
CA MET A 232 -7.25 -18.29 10.98
C MET A 232 -8.79 -18.22 10.90
N GLY A 233 -9.38 -18.75 9.84
CA GLY A 233 -10.82 -18.70 9.54
C GLY A 233 -11.27 -17.36 8.96
N LEU A 234 -10.96 -16.24 9.63
CA LEU A 234 -11.31 -14.90 9.17
C LEU A 234 -10.62 -14.54 7.84
N SER A 235 -9.43 -15.09 7.57
CA SER A 235 -8.69 -14.89 6.33
C SER A 235 -9.51 -15.23 5.09
N ARG A 236 -10.32 -16.29 5.13
CA ARG A 236 -11.21 -16.66 4.02
C ARG A 236 -12.32 -15.66 3.77
N LEU A 237 -12.91 -15.13 4.85
CA LEU A 237 -13.95 -14.10 4.73
C LEU A 237 -13.38 -12.79 4.17
N VAL A 238 -12.23 -12.35 4.68
CA VAL A 238 -11.53 -11.14 4.23
C VAL A 238 -11.09 -11.24 2.78
N ALA A 239 -10.79 -12.46 2.29
CA ALA A 239 -10.41 -12.69 0.90
C ALA A 239 -11.59 -12.57 -0.10
N VAL A 240 -12.82 -12.40 0.37
CA VAL A 240 -14.03 -12.24 -0.47
C VAL A 240 -14.66 -10.86 -0.20
N PRO A 241 -14.13 -9.77 -0.79
CA PRO A 241 -14.58 -8.41 -0.52
C PRO A 241 -16.05 -8.15 -0.83
N ASP A 242 -16.62 -8.81 -1.85
CA ASP A 242 -18.05 -8.69 -2.16
C ASP A 242 -18.96 -9.26 -1.06
N LEU A 243 -18.49 -10.25 -0.31
CA LEU A 243 -19.19 -10.75 0.86
C LEU A 243 -18.96 -9.81 2.05
N PHE A 244 -17.70 -9.39 2.28
CA PHE A 244 -17.34 -8.50 3.39
C PHE A 244 -18.15 -7.20 3.37
N ARG A 245 -18.35 -6.59 2.21
CA ARG A 245 -19.13 -5.35 2.05
C ARG A 245 -20.62 -5.46 2.42
N ARG A 246 -21.17 -6.68 2.53
CA ARG A 246 -22.58 -6.91 2.91
C ARG A 246 -22.77 -6.92 4.43
N PHE A 247 -21.71 -7.03 5.20
CA PHE A 247 -21.80 -6.99 6.65
C PHE A 247 -22.18 -5.58 7.13
N PRO A 248 -23.07 -5.48 8.14
CA PRO A 248 -23.32 -4.22 8.83
C PRO A 248 -22.03 -3.72 9.47
N ARG A 249 -21.85 -2.40 9.54
CA ARG A 249 -20.62 -1.77 10.06
C ARG A 249 -20.24 -2.25 11.46
N ALA A 250 -21.23 -2.43 12.33
CA ALA A 250 -21.01 -2.96 13.68
C ALA A 250 -20.25 -4.31 13.70
N ALA A 251 -20.41 -5.15 12.68
CA ALA A 251 -19.68 -6.41 12.54
C ALA A 251 -18.40 -6.25 11.71
N ALA A 252 -18.47 -5.47 10.62
CA ALA A 252 -17.36 -5.30 9.68
C ALA A 252 -16.15 -4.57 10.32
N ASP A 253 -16.38 -3.54 11.14
CA ASP A 253 -15.30 -2.72 11.71
C ASP A 253 -14.43 -3.47 12.72
N PRO A 254 -14.95 -4.24 13.68
CA PRO A 254 -14.14 -5.09 14.56
C PRO A 254 -13.35 -6.17 13.80
N LEU A 255 -13.97 -6.78 12.76
CA LEU A 255 -13.32 -7.78 11.91
C LEU A 255 -12.17 -7.16 11.09
N ALA A 256 -12.41 -5.97 10.53
CA ALA A 256 -11.38 -5.22 9.81
C ALA A 256 -10.22 -4.86 10.74
N TYR A 257 -10.51 -4.28 11.91
CA TYR A 257 -9.48 -3.93 12.90
C TYR A 257 -8.64 -5.13 13.30
N ARG A 258 -9.29 -6.27 13.63
CA ARG A 258 -8.58 -7.51 14.00
C ARG A 258 -7.63 -8.01 12.91
N SER A 259 -7.96 -7.74 11.63
CA SER A 259 -7.16 -8.17 10.48
C SER A 259 -5.96 -7.28 10.18
N ILE A 260 -5.99 -6.00 10.62
CA ILE A 260 -4.97 -4.99 10.29
C ILE A 260 -4.39 -4.27 11.51
N ARG A 261 -4.67 -4.76 12.72
CA ARG A 261 -4.10 -4.17 13.95
C ARG A 261 -2.58 -4.05 13.85
N PRO A 262 -1.97 -3.03 14.50
CA PRO A 262 -0.53 -2.90 14.52
C PRO A 262 0.14 -4.19 14.99
N ALA A 263 1.09 -4.69 14.21
CA ALA A 263 1.82 -5.91 14.52
C ALA A 263 3.17 -5.91 13.81
N GLY A 264 4.19 -6.46 14.45
CA GLY A 264 5.50 -6.77 13.86
C GLY A 264 5.54 -8.20 13.32
N ALA A 265 6.34 -8.44 12.31
CA ALA A 265 6.67 -9.80 11.90
C ALA A 265 7.65 -10.44 12.91
N ALA A 266 7.44 -11.71 13.26
CA ALA A 266 8.26 -12.37 14.30
C ALA A 266 9.75 -12.45 13.95
N TRP A 267 10.11 -12.38 12.67
CA TRP A 267 11.50 -12.35 12.23
C TRP A 267 12.23 -11.03 12.58
N LEU A 268 11.51 -9.98 13.00
CA LEU A 268 12.13 -8.76 13.54
C LEU A 268 12.73 -8.94 14.94
N GLY A 269 12.27 -9.94 15.71
CA GLY A 269 12.71 -10.14 17.08
C GLY A 269 14.24 -10.13 17.25
N PRO A 270 15.01 -10.92 16.50
CA PRO A 270 16.47 -10.90 16.55
C PRO A 270 17.09 -9.54 16.17
N ARG A 271 16.53 -8.81 15.21
CA ARG A 271 17.02 -7.50 14.78
C ARG A 271 16.78 -6.40 15.82
N LEU A 272 15.78 -6.59 16.69
CA LEU A 272 15.44 -5.67 17.78
C LEU A 272 16.18 -5.96 19.10
N GLN A 273 17.03 -6.98 19.15
CA GLN A 273 17.82 -7.25 20.35
C GLN A 273 18.68 -6.03 20.71
N GLY A 274 18.55 -5.56 21.97
CA GLY A 274 19.22 -4.36 22.45
C GLY A 274 18.57 -3.02 22.06
N VAL A 275 17.43 -3.00 21.38
CA VAL A 275 16.60 -1.82 21.23
C VAL A 275 15.63 -1.75 22.40
N PRO A 276 15.68 -0.70 23.26
CA PRO A 276 14.67 -0.50 24.30
C PRO A 276 13.27 -0.33 23.72
N ILE A 277 12.28 -1.01 24.30
CA ILE A 277 10.88 -0.90 23.89
C ILE A 277 10.05 -0.59 25.13
N THR A 278 9.57 0.65 25.22
CA THR A 278 8.74 1.14 26.31
C THR A 278 7.28 1.00 25.91
N MET A 279 6.53 0.15 26.60
CA MET A 279 5.12 -0.14 26.36
C MET A 279 4.18 0.60 27.34
N ALA A 280 2.89 0.62 27.01
CA ALA A 280 1.84 1.31 27.80
C ALA A 280 2.08 2.82 27.95
N GLN A 281 2.86 3.45 27.06
CA GLN A 281 3.19 4.86 27.12
C GLN A 281 2.49 5.66 26.02
N SER A 282 1.71 6.66 26.42
CA SER A 282 1.07 7.61 25.51
C SER A 282 1.77 8.96 25.58
N ILE A 283 2.22 9.46 24.42
CA ILE A 283 2.79 10.80 24.34
C ILE A 283 1.64 11.82 24.42
N VAL A 284 1.76 12.78 25.35
CA VAL A 284 0.79 13.87 25.53
C VAL A 284 1.31 15.19 24.94
N SER A 285 2.61 15.41 24.95
CA SER A 285 3.23 16.58 24.31
C SER A 285 4.62 16.26 23.77
N ALA A 286 5.04 17.02 22.76
CA ALA A 286 6.40 17.03 22.28
C ALA A 286 6.81 18.46 21.94
N THR A 287 7.97 18.91 22.43
CA THR A 287 8.44 20.30 22.28
C THR A 287 9.89 20.32 21.86
N ALA A 288 10.27 21.32 21.05
CA ALA A 288 11.67 21.54 20.70
C ALA A 288 12.49 21.93 21.94
N LEU A 289 13.67 21.38 22.11
CA LEU A 289 14.59 21.65 23.22
C LEU A 289 16.04 21.55 22.77
N GLY A 290 16.74 22.67 22.69
CA GLY A 290 18.21 22.68 22.55
C GLY A 290 18.74 21.92 21.31
N GLY A 291 18.03 21.93 20.18
CA GLY A 291 18.38 21.20 18.96
C GLY A 291 17.87 19.76 18.89
N GLY A 292 17.13 19.33 19.91
CA GLY A 292 16.41 18.05 19.97
C GLY A 292 14.95 18.21 20.33
N VAL A 293 14.30 17.13 20.73
CA VAL A 293 12.90 17.07 21.12
C VAL A 293 12.76 16.52 22.54
N ARG A 294 11.96 17.20 23.37
CA ARG A 294 11.46 16.69 24.64
C ARG A 294 10.08 16.13 24.43
N VAL A 295 9.85 14.91 24.88
CA VAL A 295 8.57 14.21 24.84
C VAL A 295 8.11 13.98 26.27
N THR A 296 6.85 14.37 26.58
CA THR A 296 6.21 14.11 27.87
C THR A 296 5.16 13.02 27.70
N PHE A 297 5.18 12.03 28.57
CA PHE A 297 4.22 10.93 28.61
C PHE A 297 3.03 11.22 29.52
N GLY A 298 2.00 10.38 29.43
CA GLY A 298 0.76 10.55 30.20
C GLY A 298 0.89 10.32 31.71
N ASP A 299 1.93 9.64 32.15
CA ASP A 299 2.31 9.47 33.56
C ASP A 299 3.20 10.60 34.10
N GLY A 300 3.56 11.56 33.27
CA GLY A 300 4.40 12.69 33.63
C GLY A 300 5.89 12.47 33.37
N ASP A 301 6.32 11.27 33.01
CA ASP A 301 7.70 10.99 32.63
C ASP A 301 8.09 11.78 31.38
N GLU A 302 9.38 12.12 31.28
CA GLU A 302 9.93 12.83 30.12
C GLU A 302 11.08 12.03 29.49
N ARG A 303 11.19 12.18 28.16
CA ARG A 303 12.37 11.70 27.38
C ARG A 303 12.86 12.81 26.46
N THR A 304 14.17 12.82 26.26
CA THR A 304 14.80 13.68 25.27
C THR A 304 15.45 12.84 24.19
N ALA A 305 15.29 13.25 22.95
CA ALA A 305 15.91 12.63 21.79
C ALA A 305 16.37 13.70 20.81
N ASP A 306 17.25 13.34 19.89
CA ASP A 306 17.66 14.25 18.84
C ASP A 306 16.58 14.29 17.73
N HIS A 307 15.83 13.19 17.58
CA HIS A 307 14.74 13.11 16.59
C HIS A 307 13.59 12.21 17.04
N LEU A 308 12.37 12.59 16.64
CA LEU A 308 11.14 11.82 16.83
C LEU A 308 10.72 11.18 15.50
N LEU A 309 10.82 9.85 15.38
CA LEU A 309 10.43 9.14 14.16
C LEU A 309 9.03 8.51 14.33
N LEU A 310 8.06 9.03 13.58
CA LEU A 310 6.65 8.66 13.68
C LEU A 310 6.35 7.40 12.86
N GLY A 311 6.40 6.23 13.47
CA GLY A 311 5.92 4.95 12.93
C GLY A 311 4.42 4.73 13.15
N THR A 312 3.63 5.78 13.07
CA THR A 312 2.21 5.87 13.45
C THR A 312 1.25 5.44 12.33
N GLY A 313 1.81 5.00 11.19
CA GLY A 313 1.05 4.47 10.06
C GLY A 313 0.35 5.56 9.24
N TYR A 314 -0.73 5.15 8.56
CA TYR A 314 -1.42 6.00 7.57
C TYR A 314 -2.91 6.06 7.85
N ARG A 315 -3.47 7.26 7.78
CA ARG A 315 -4.92 7.52 7.91
C ARG A 315 -5.46 8.03 6.57
N VAL A 316 -6.23 7.18 5.91
CA VAL A 316 -6.79 7.50 4.58
C VAL A 316 -7.74 8.67 4.69
N ASP A 317 -7.47 9.70 3.89
CA ASP A 317 -8.37 10.80 3.58
C ASP A 317 -8.12 11.24 2.14
N ILE A 318 -9.04 10.93 1.22
CA ILE A 318 -8.86 11.25 -0.20
C ILE A 318 -8.84 12.75 -0.49
N ALA A 319 -9.28 13.61 0.43
CA ALA A 319 -9.12 15.05 0.31
C ALA A 319 -7.64 15.48 0.34
N ARG A 320 -6.76 14.64 0.87
CA ARG A 320 -5.31 14.88 0.91
C ARG A 320 -4.57 14.48 -0.38
N TYR A 321 -5.25 13.91 -1.37
CA TYR A 321 -4.67 13.76 -2.70
C TYR A 321 -4.59 15.14 -3.38
N PRO A 322 -3.39 15.68 -3.64
CA PRO A 322 -3.22 17.07 -4.11
C PRO A 322 -3.79 17.30 -5.51
N PHE A 323 -3.89 16.24 -6.30
CA PHE A 323 -4.38 16.32 -7.67
C PHE A 323 -5.92 16.30 -7.81
N LEU A 324 -6.68 15.93 -6.76
CA LEU A 324 -8.14 15.94 -6.84
C LEU A 324 -8.68 17.38 -6.72
N ALA A 325 -9.31 17.88 -7.78
CA ALA A 325 -9.89 19.21 -7.77
C ALA A 325 -10.99 19.34 -6.68
N PRO A 326 -11.07 20.48 -5.97
CA PRO A 326 -12.09 20.71 -4.94
C PRO A 326 -13.52 20.49 -5.44
N SER A 327 -13.83 20.90 -6.67
CA SER A 327 -15.12 20.68 -7.32
C SER A 327 -15.46 19.20 -7.51
N LEU A 328 -14.46 18.35 -7.77
CA LEU A 328 -14.63 16.90 -7.86
C LEU A 328 -14.81 16.28 -6.48
N LEU A 329 -14.00 16.71 -5.49
CA LEU A 329 -14.08 16.28 -4.10
C LEU A 329 -15.45 16.58 -3.47
N ALA A 330 -16.06 17.72 -3.80
CA ALA A 330 -17.39 18.10 -3.31
C ALA A 330 -18.51 17.16 -3.79
N ARG A 331 -18.33 16.49 -4.93
CA ARG A 331 -19.29 15.53 -5.49
C ARG A 331 -19.11 14.10 -4.94
N LEU A 332 -17.99 13.83 -4.26
CA LEU A 332 -17.66 12.52 -3.72
C LEU A 332 -18.33 12.30 -2.36
N ARG A 333 -19.11 11.24 -2.22
CA ARG A 333 -19.57 10.79 -0.90
C ARG A 333 -18.40 10.15 -0.16
N ARG A 334 -18.14 10.66 1.04
CA ARG A 334 -17.03 10.24 1.90
C ARG A 334 -17.50 9.94 3.30
N VAL A 335 -16.87 8.97 3.96
CA VAL A 335 -17.06 8.65 5.37
C VAL A 335 -15.69 8.50 6.02
N ASN A 336 -15.40 9.30 7.03
CA ASN A 336 -14.09 9.31 7.73
C ASN A 336 -12.89 9.43 6.78
N GLY A 337 -13.00 10.26 5.72
CA GLY A 337 -11.96 10.45 4.71
C GLY A 337 -11.96 9.41 3.57
N TYR A 338 -12.65 8.28 3.74
CA TYR A 338 -12.76 7.25 2.70
C TYR A 338 -13.86 7.56 1.68
N PRO A 339 -13.67 7.28 0.39
CA PRO A 339 -14.76 7.31 -0.57
C PRO A 339 -15.73 6.15 -0.31
N VAL A 340 -17.02 6.41 -0.42
CA VAL A 340 -18.05 5.37 -0.42
C VAL A 340 -18.11 4.77 -1.82
N LEU A 341 -17.77 3.49 -1.95
CA LEU A 341 -17.66 2.81 -3.24
C LEU A 341 -18.78 1.80 -3.47
N GLY A 342 -19.29 1.82 -4.69
CA GLY A 342 -20.25 0.86 -5.24
C GLY A 342 -19.58 -0.40 -5.80
N ARG A 343 -20.32 -1.15 -6.63
CA ARG A 343 -19.78 -2.30 -7.36
C ARG A 343 -18.63 -1.87 -8.28
N GLY A 344 -17.64 -2.77 -8.47
CA GLY A 344 -16.50 -2.47 -9.33
C GLY A 344 -15.55 -1.41 -8.78
N LEU A 345 -15.69 -1.01 -7.51
CA LEU A 345 -14.91 0.05 -6.84
C LEU A 345 -15.22 1.46 -7.37
N GLU A 346 -16.40 1.67 -7.97
CA GLU A 346 -16.86 2.95 -8.47
C GLU A 346 -17.31 3.86 -7.32
N SER A 347 -16.98 5.14 -7.40
CA SER A 347 -17.38 6.15 -6.42
C SER A 347 -18.81 6.66 -6.68
N SER A 348 -19.27 7.67 -5.91
CA SER A 348 -20.52 8.38 -6.18
C SER A 348 -20.48 9.24 -7.45
N VAL A 349 -19.31 9.44 -8.05
CA VAL A 349 -19.11 10.10 -9.32
C VAL A 349 -18.93 9.02 -10.38
N PRO A 350 -19.90 8.84 -11.31
CA PRO A 350 -19.83 7.80 -12.33
C PRO A 350 -18.55 7.88 -13.16
N GLY A 351 -17.91 6.72 -13.38
CA GLY A 351 -16.66 6.62 -14.12
C GLY A 351 -15.40 6.92 -13.28
N LEU A 352 -15.53 7.27 -12.00
CA LEU A 352 -14.39 7.50 -11.10
C LEU A 352 -14.28 6.36 -10.09
N TYR A 353 -13.15 5.65 -10.13
CA TYR A 353 -12.86 4.45 -9.33
C TYR A 353 -11.71 4.71 -8.37
N PHE A 354 -11.74 4.08 -7.20
CA PHE A 354 -10.63 4.13 -6.23
C PHE A 354 -10.17 2.73 -5.86
N LEU A 355 -8.86 2.48 -5.97
CA LEU A 355 -8.24 1.20 -5.64
C LEU A 355 -7.28 1.33 -4.44
N GLY A 356 -6.94 0.19 -3.87
CA GLY A 356 -6.02 0.12 -2.73
C GLY A 356 -6.64 0.59 -1.42
N ALA A 357 -5.85 1.16 -0.54
CA ALA A 357 -6.29 1.56 0.79
C ALA A 357 -7.55 2.44 0.84
N PRO A 358 -7.81 3.37 -0.11
CA PRO A 358 -9.07 4.10 -0.17
C PRO A 358 -10.32 3.21 -0.30
N ALA A 359 -10.20 2.03 -0.90
CA ALA A 359 -11.31 1.09 -1.03
C ALA A 359 -11.59 0.26 0.24
N ALA A 360 -10.72 0.34 1.26
CA ALA A 360 -10.79 -0.53 2.44
C ALA A 360 -12.06 -0.33 3.27
N PHE A 361 -12.60 0.89 3.34
CA PHE A 361 -13.86 1.14 4.03
C PHE A 361 -15.03 0.36 3.42
N SER A 362 -15.12 0.29 2.08
CA SER A 362 -16.22 -0.35 1.38
C SER A 362 -16.01 -1.86 1.14
N PHE A 363 -14.76 -2.31 0.96
CA PHE A 363 -14.44 -3.67 0.52
C PHE A 363 -13.60 -4.47 1.51
N GLY A 364 -13.31 -3.90 2.69
CA GLY A 364 -12.60 -4.59 3.75
C GLY A 364 -11.09 -4.45 3.72
N PRO A 365 -10.43 -5.03 4.74
CA PRO A 365 -9.02 -4.79 5.05
C PRO A 365 -8.05 -5.29 3.98
N ILE A 366 -8.44 -6.26 3.14
CA ILE A 366 -7.61 -6.78 2.05
C ILE A 366 -7.16 -5.68 1.07
N MET A 367 -7.96 -4.61 0.92
CA MET A 367 -7.63 -3.48 0.06
C MET A 367 -6.39 -2.69 0.51
N ARG A 368 -5.85 -2.96 1.70
CA ARG A 368 -4.59 -2.37 2.20
C ARG A 368 -3.35 -3.19 1.85
N PHE A 369 -3.50 -4.33 1.18
CA PHE A 369 -2.42 -5.28 0.87
C PHE A 369 -2.28 -5.45 -0.64
N VAL A 370 -1.08 -5.81 -1.12
CA VAL A 370 -0.80 -6.05 -2.54
C VAL A 370 -1.76 -7.06 -3.14
N SER A 371 -2.02 -8.16 -2.43
CA SER A 371 -2.95 -9.22 -2.85
C SER A 371 -4.40 -8.78 -3.05
N GLY A 372 -4.81 -7.62 -2.49
CA GLY A 372 -6.10 -7.01 -2.80
C GLY A 372 -6.22 -6.53 -4.25
N GLY A 373 -5.09 -6.33 -4.93
CA GLY A 373 -5.03 -6.02 -6.37
C GLY A 373 -5.65 -7.09 -7.24
N TRP A 374 -5.58 -8.37 -6.84
CA TRP A 374 -6.17 -9.49 -7.58
C TRP A 374 -7.69 -9.38 -7.68
N TYR A 375 -8.35 -9.03 -6.57
CA TYR A 375 -9.78 -8.76 -6.57
C TYR A 375 -10.09 -7.46 -7.32
N ALA A 376 -9.35 -6.38 -7.02
CA ALA A 376 -9.61 -5.05 -7.55
C ALA A 376 -9.53 -5.02 -9.08
N GLY A 377 -8.50 -5.63 -9.69
CA GLY A 377 -8.36 -5.74 -11.14
C GLY A 377 -9.56 -6.44 -11.78
N ARG A 378 -9.95 -7.61 -11.27
CA ARG A 378 -11.10 -8.37 -11.81
C ARG A 378 -12.42 -7.64 -11.59
N ALA A 379 -12.65 -7.04 -10.44
CA ALA A 379 -13.89 -6.33 -10.14
C ALA A 379 -14.06 -5.07 -10.99
N LEU A 380 -12.98 -4.31 -11.17
CA LEU A 380 -12.92 -3.14 -12.04
C LEU A 380 -13.19 -3.52 -13.50
N THR A 381 -12.51 -4.56 -14.01
CA THR A 381 -12.69 -5.00 -15.40
C THR A 381 -14.13 -5.42 -15.71
N ARG A 382 -14.77 -6.16 -14.79
CA ARG A 382 -16.19 -6.50 -14.92
C ARG A 382 -17.11 -5.27 -14.95
N ALA A 383 -16.74 -4.19 -14.27
CA ALA A 383 -17.53 -2.96 -14.24
C ALA A 383 -17.31 -2.10 -15.50
N VAL A 384 -16.08 -2.09 -16.04
CA VAL A 384 -15.69 -1.26 -17.19
C VAL A 384 -16.01 -1.92 -18.53
N ALA A 385 -15.65 -3.20 -18.68
CA ALA A 385 -15.80 -3.94 -19.95
C ALA A 385 -17.16 -4.68 -20.10
N GLY A 386 -18.00 -4.65 -19.04
CA GLY A 386 -19.20 -5.49 -19.00
C GLY A 386 -18.87 -6.95 -18.62
N ARG A 387 -19.89 -7.83 -18.53
CA ARG A 387 -19.66 -9.27 -18.37
C ARG A 387 -19.02 -9.80 -19.64
N PRO A 388 -17.90 -10.53 -19.61
CA PRO A 388 -17.53 -11.36 -20.74
C PRO A 388 -18.69 -12.35 -20.96
N GLU A 389 -19.18 -12.48 -22.19
CA GLU A 389 -20.14 -13.53 -22.54
C GLU A 389 -19.56 -14.90 -22.17
N PRO A 390 -20.34 -15.78 -21.51
CA PRO A 390 -19.89 -17.14 -21.24
C PRO A 390 -19.78 -17.89 -22.58
N GLY A 391 -18.60 -17.89 -23.19
CA GLY A 391 -18.38 -18.54 -24.50
C GLY A 391 -17.12 -18.16 -25.24
N ARG A 392 -16.48 -17.06 -24.91
CA ARG A 392 -15.20 -16.70 -25.54
C ARG A 392 -14.03 -17.25 -24.71
N ARG A 393 -13.86 -18.57 -24.74
CA ARG A 393 -12.58 -19.23 -24.53
C ARG A 393 -11.76 -18.99 -25.81
N ASP A 394 -10.48 -18.67 -25.60
CA ASP A 394 -9.44 -18.55 -26.61
C ASP A 394 -9.47 -17.29 -27.48
N ALA A 395 -8.94 -16.21 -26.93
CA ALA A 395 -8.16 -15.27 -27.72
C ALA A 395 -6.81 -15.06 -27.00
N ALA A 396 -5.81 -15.67 -27.59
CA ALA A 396 -4.36 -15.48 -27.52
C ALA A 396 -3.83 -14.72 -26.29
N ALA A 397 -2.98 -15.39 -25.53
CA ALA A 397 -1.96 -14.73 -24.73
C ALA A 397 -1.30 -13.63 -25.59
N PRO A 398 -1.03 -12.43 -25.04
CA PRO A 398 -0.30 -11.41 -25.79
C PRO A 398 0.98 -12.02 -26.30
N ALA A 399 1.21 -11.89 -27.61
CA ALA A 399 2.39 -12.39 -28.26
C ALA A 399 3.62 -11.90 -27.48
N VAL A 400 4.42 -12.83 -27.02
CA VAL A 400 5.75 -12.58 -26.48
C VAL A 400 6.53 -11.96 -27.64
N VAL A 401 6.79 -10.67 -27.60
CA VAL A 401 7.75 -10.03 -28.49
C VAL A 401 9.11 -10.59 -28.10
N THR A 402 9.54 -11.57 -28.82
CA THR A 402 10.92 -12.08 -28.78
C THR A 402 11.80 -10.97 -29.35
N ILE A 403 12.51 -10.24 -28.51
CA ILE A 403 13.62 -9.42 -28.94
C ILE A 403 14.72 -10.44 -29.32
N SER A 404 14.94 -10.63 -30.59
CA SER A 404 16.09 -11.37 -31.09
C SER A 404 17.34 -10.55 -30.79
N ASP A 405 18.25 -11.12 -30.01
CA ASP A 405 19.63 -10.64 -29.92
C ASP A 405 20.21 -10.56 -31.33
N ALA A 406 20.48 -9.36 -31.76
CA ALA A 406 21.33 -9.11 -32.90
C ALA A 406 22.67 -8.56 -32.40
N SER A 407 23.66 -9.43 -32.42
CA SER A 407 25.14 -9.25 -32.42
C SER A 407 25.70 -7.88 -32.07
#